data_3e97e9288eea343e81e9393aef9f79f1
#
_entry.id   3e97e9288eea343e81e9393aef9f79f1
#
_cell.length_a   1.000
_cell.length_b   1.000
_cell.length_c   1.000
_cell.angle_alpha   90.00
_cell.angle_beta   90.00
_cell.angle_gamma   90.00
#
_symmetry.space_group_name_H-M   'P 1'
#
loop_
_entity.id
_entity.type
_entity.pdbx_description
1 polymer ?
#
loop_
_entity_poly.entity_id
_entity_poly.type
_entity_poly.pdbx_seq_one_letter_code
_entity_poly.pdbx_strand_id
1 'polypeptide(L)'
;MNFKKLLLMFRFLLLTSFAISLMACGEKEVASEKKARDIFISTTQVKLIDFKEQESSMGVIKGLIDPTVAAEISGKVTKVYVRTGATVKKGELLAELESKDYRFQLNLAEAEIRRLTVRLENQNKVLERNKALVEQNFISSNALDNISSEKNEMFEMLEIAKANRDIAKSNLEKTKIYAPINGKIQKQLPSIGDFLKIGDGVYQIINNKKVRAHIPYPEQLANKIKPGMDIQLSSAISQSTITSKIAELKPSISQESRAIDVIADISNLPNWQPGSTVNGTIIFSSKKNIGVPEQSIVQRPIGKVVYVVTNKKVKANVVETGITQNGFVEILSGIQENEIIAVDGAAFLTDDLSVSISNPS
;
A
#
# COMPACT_ATOMS: atom_id res chain seq x y z
N MET A 1 -73.32 56.76 58.13
CA MET A 1 -72.89 55.48 58.72
C MET A 1 -71.52 55.16 58.19
N ASN A 2 -70.50 55.23 59.05
CA ASN A 2 -69.11 55.48 58.75
C ASN A 2 -68.43 54.27 58.02
N PHE A 3 -68.00 54.49 56.80
CA PHE A 3 -67.26 53.54 55.94
C PHE A 3 -66.00 52.96 56.62
N LYS A 4 -65.40 53.63 57.57
CA LYS A 4 -64.24 53.17 58.35
C LYS A 4 -64.55 51.98 59.31
N LYS A 5 -65.77 51.86 59.82
CA LYS A 5 -66.17 50.75 60.72
C LYS A 5 -66.44 49.44 59.94
N LEU A 6 -66.90 49.55 58.71
CA LEU A 6 -67.12 48.39 57.86
C LEU A 6 -65.77 47.76 57.37
N LEU A 7 -64.75 48.59 57.12
CA LEU A 7 -63.46 48.16 56.72
C LEU A 7 -62.67 47.43 57.84
N LEU A 8 -62.90 47.85 59.09
CA LEU A 8 -62.30 47.29 60.30
C LEU A 8 -62.88 45.91 60.64
N MET A 9 -64.17 45.73 60.46
CA MET A 9 -64.84 44.42 60.64
C MET A 9 -64.45 43.42 59.59
N PHE A 10 -64.22 43.84 58.31
CA PHE A 10 -63.77 42.96 57.24
C PHE A 10 -62.34 42.54 57.44
N ARG A 11 -61.48 43.40 57.98
CA ARG A 11 -60.08 43.05 58.31
C ARG A 11 -59.96 42.09 59.49
N PHE A 12 -60.86 42.15 60.46
CA PHE A 12 -60.89 41.26 61.62
C PHE A 12 -61.43 39.88 61.23
N LEU A 13 -62.38 39.77 60.28
CA LEU A 13 -62.98 38.55 59.80
C LEU A 13 -61.94 37.80 58.90
N LEU A 14 -61.07 38.50 58.14
CA LEU A 14 -60.04 37.91 57.33
C LEU A 14 -58.88 37.38 58.17
N LEU A 15 -58.54 38.00 59.30
CA LEU A 15 -57.48 37.54 60.20
C LEU A 15 -57.90 36.33 61.04
N THR A 16 -59.14 36.15 61.36
CA THR A 16 -59.65 34.96 62.08
C THR A 16 -59.83 33.77 61.18
N SER A 17 -60.12 33.97 59.86
CA SER A 17 -60.15 32.88 58.86
C SER A 17 -58.77 32.35 58.54
N PHE A 18 -57.72 33.17 58.66
CA PHE A 18 -56.32 32.72 58.40
C PHE A 18 -55.74 31.99 59.62
N ALA A 19 -56.18 32.20 60.79
CA ALA A 19 -55.72 31.54 62.03
C ALA A 19 -56.29 30.11 62.20
N ILE A 20 -57.45 29.79 61.61
CA ILE A 20 -58.10 28.48 61.71
C ILE A 20 -57.53 27.49 60.67
N SER A 21 -56.89 27.97 59.58
CA SER A 21 -56.29 27.12 58.57
C SER A 21 -54.87 26.60 58.95
N LEU A 22 -54.32 26.98 60.09
CA LEU A 22 -52.97 26.54 60.53
C LEU A 22 -52.96 25.37 61.53
N MET A 23 -54.12 24.83 61.91
CA MET A 23 -54.27 23.80 62.94
C MET A 23 -54.74 22.43 62.39
N ALA A 24 -54.78 22.24 61.05
CA ALA A 24 -55.23 20.98 60.46
C ALA A 24 -54.19 20.43 59.51
N CYS A 25 -53.03 20.03 60.02
CA CYS A 25 -52.12 19.07 59.37
C CYS A 25 -51.11 18.53 60.39
N GLY A 26 -51.59 17.70 61.27
CA GLY A 26 -50.81 16.79 62.09
C GLY A 26 -50.98 15.39 61.51
N GLU A 27 -50.50 15.19 60.25
CA GLU A 27 -50.44 13.85 59.67
C GLU A 27 -49.08 13.25 60.04
N LYS A 28 -49.14 12.21 60.83
CA LYS A 28 -47.96 11.35 61.10
C LYS A 28 -47.32 10.95 59.77
N GLU A 29 -46.16 11.49 59.49
CA GLU A 29 -45.28 10.89 58.50
C GLU A 29 -45.02 9.46 58.91
N VAL A 30 -45.77 8.54 58.32
CA VAL A 30 -45.36 7.18 58.18
C VAL A 30 -44.17 7.23 57.25
N ALA A 31 -42.97 7.00 57.78
CA ALA A 31 -41.79 6.82 57.03
C ALA A 31 -42.05 5.66 56.01
N SER A 32 -42.47 6.08 54.81
CA SER A 32 -42.48 5.17 53.67
C SER A 32 -41.01 4.76 53.46
N GLU A 33 -40.63 3.58 53.91
CA GLU A 33 -39.44 2.91 53.40
C GLU A 33 -39.51 3.04 51.88
N LYS A 34 -38.72 3.94 51.29
CA LYS A 34 -38.47 3.93 49.88
C LYS A 34 -37.88 2.56 49.57
N LYS A 35 -38.75 1.60 49.16
CA LYS A 35 -38.32 0.40 48.51
C LYS A 35 -37.31 0.82 47.43
N ALA A 36 -36.05 0.54 47.69
CA ALA A 36 -35.01 0.78 46.71
C ALA A 36 -35.50 0.15 45.40
N ARG A 37 -35.66 0.96 44.36
CA ARG A 37 -36.01 0.44 43.04
C ARG A 37 -34.86 -0.48 42.64
N ASP A 38 -35.13 -1.77 42.56
CA ASP A 38 -34.18 -2.73 42.07
C ASP A 38 -33.73 -2.28 40.67
N ILE A 39 -32.46 -1.93 40.53
CA ILE A 39 -31.87 -1.60 39.23
C ILE A 39 -31.59 -2.92 38.56
N PHE A 40 -32.20 -3.12 37.38
CA PHE A 40 -31.93 -4.29 36.57
C PHE A 40 -30.63 -4.06 35.78
N ILE A 41 -29.73 -5.03 35.85
CA ILE A 41 -28.45 -5.01 35.16
C ILE A 41 -28.24 -6.31 34.39
N SER A 42 -27.56 -6.25 33.27
CA SER A 42 -26.94 -7.43 32.68
C SER A 42 -25.51 -7.61 33.23
N THR A 43 -25.08 -8.84 33.29
CA THR A 43 -23.76 -9.18 33.83
C THR A 43 -22.99 -10.04 32.85
N THR A 44 -21.66 -9.93 32.87
CA THR A 44 -20.76 -10.83 32.15
C THR A 44 -19.62 -11.26 33.05
N GLN A 45 -19.05 -12.42 32.73
CA GLN A 45 -17.84 -12.89 33.38
C GLN A 45 -16.61 -12.33 32.71
N VAL A 46 -15.69 -11.84 33.48
CA VAL A 46 -14.38 -11.31 33.02
C VAL A 46 -13.55 -12.46 32.44
N LYS A 47 -13.02 -12.27 31.22
CA LYS A 47 -12.24 -13.27 30.48
C LYS A 47 -10.94 -12.66 29.97
N LEU A 48 -9.96 -13.53 29.74
CA LEU A 48 -8.75 -13.16 29.02
C LEU A 48 -9.06 -13.04 27.52
N ILE A 49 -8.67 -11.93 26.95
CA ILE A 49 -8.84 -11.61 25.52
C ILE A 49 -7.45 -11.29 24.93
N ASP A 50 -7.23 -11.70 23.68
CA ASP A 50 -6.03 -11.34 22.95
C ASP A 50 -6.14 -9.89 22.44
N PHE A 51 -5.41 -8.97 23.07
CA PHE A 51 -5.26 -7.60 22.62
C PHE A 51 -4.02 -7.47 21.73
N LYS A 52 -4.21 -6.87 20.57
CA LYS A 52 -3.15 -6.68 19.57
C LYS A 52 -2.82 -5.19 19.44
N GLU A 53 -1.57 -4.84 19.70
CA GLU A 53 -1.05 -3.54 19.27
C GLU A 53 -0.82 -3.64 17.78
N GLN A 54 -1.68 -3.03 16.99
CA GLN A 54 -1.63 -3.09 15.53
C GLN A 54 -1.87 -1.73 14.92
N GLU A 55 -1.31 -1.54 13.73
CA GLU A 55 -1.54 -0.36 12.92
C GLU A 55 -1.97 -0.78 11.51
N SER A 56 -2.99 -0.12 11.00
CA SER A 56 -3.52 -0.39 9.67
C SER A 56 -3.40 0.86 8.81
N SER A 57 -2.93 0.69 7.60
CA SER A 57 -2.82 1.78 6.63
C SER A 57 -3.22 1.31 5.24
N MET A 58 -3.69 2.27 4.44
CA MET A 58 -4.12 2.03 3.08
C MET A 58 -3.01 2.39 2.10
N GLY A 59 -2.73 1.49 1.16
CA GLY A 59 -1.73 1.66 0.13
C GLY A 59 -2.20 1.24 -1.25
N VAL A 60 -1.25 1.08 -2.16
CA VAL A 60 -1.51 0.70 -3.55
C VAL A 60 -0.64 -0.48 -3.95
N ILE A 61 -1.19 -1.33 -4.80
CA ILE A 61 -0.44 -2.42 -5.42
C ILE A 61 0.26 -1.87 -6.66
N LYS A 62 1.57 -2.14 -6.78
CA LYS A 62 2.37 -1.83 -7.96
C LYS A 62 2.94 -3.11 -8.56
N GLY A 63 3.17 -3.12 -9.87
CA GLY A 63 3.96 -4.17 -10.49
C GLY A 63 5.40 -4.11 -10.01
N LEU A 64 6.03 -5.26 -9.85
CA LEU A 64 7.46 -5.32 -9.52
C LEU A 64 8.31 -4.84 -10.70
N ILE A 65 7.86 -5.12 -11.92
CA ILE A 65 8.54 -4.77 -13.17
C ILE A 65 7.50 -4.23 -14.14
N ASP A 66 7.50 -2.92 -14.35
CA ASP A 66 6.56 -2.20 -15.22
C ASP A 66 7.33 -1.36 -16.24
N PRO A 67 8.08 -1.99 -17.19
CA PRO A 67 8.90 -1.24 -18.12
C PRO A 67 8.05 -0.44 -19.10
N THR A 68 8.48 0.78 -19.37
CA THR A 68 8.08 1.50 -20.58
C THR A 68 9.02 1.12 -21.69
N VAL A 69 8.50 0.44 -22.71
CA VAL A 69 9.23 0.14 -23.94
C VAL A 69 9.29 1.43 -24.75
N ALA A 70 10.50 1.93 -25.00
CA ALA A 70 10.73 3.15 -25.75
C ALA A 70 11.30 2.84 -27.16
N ALA A 71 11.12 3.78 -28.08
CA ALA A 71 11.74 3.72 -29.40
C ALA A 71 13.26 3.91 -29.26
N GLU A 72 14.05 2.97 -29.77
CA GLU A 72 15.52 3.05 -29.78
C GLU A 72 16.07 3.80 -31.00
N ILE A 73 15.21 3.99 -32.02
CA ILE A 73 15.50 4.75 -33.24
C ILE A 73 14.31 5.63 -33.58
N SER A 74 14.52 6.65 -34.39
CA SER A 74 13.43 7.52 -34.88
C SER A 74 12.77 6.92 -36.10
N GLY A 75 11.46 7.11 -36.23
CA GLY A 75 10.73 6.65 -37.42
C GLY A 75 9.22 6.77 -37.28
N LYS A 76 8.54 6.66 -38.44
CA LYS A 76 7.09 6.67 -38.48
C LYS A 76 6.54 5.27 -38.13
N VAL A 77 5.53 5.20 -37.27
CA VAL A 77 4.82 3.94 -36.96
C VAL A 77 4.04 3.48 -38.18
N THR A 78 4.38 2.31 -38.70
CA THR A 78 3.71 1.70 -39.86
C THR A 78 2.70 0.66 -39.46
N LYS A 79 2.98 -0.10 -38.39
CA LYS A 79 2.09 -1.17 -37.92
C LYS A 79 2.09 -1.21 -36.40
N VAL A 80 0.91 -1.56 -35.87
CA VAL A 80 0.67 -1.84 -34.43
C VAL A 80 -0.02 -3.20 -34.37
N TYR A 81 0.62 -4.16 -33.69
CA TYR A 81 0.15 -5.54 -33.60
C TYR A 81 -0.67 -5.82 -32.36
N VAL A 82 -0.40 -5.08 -31.28
CA VAL A 82 -1.03 -5.29 -29.98
C VAL A 82 -1.63 -4.00 -29.44
N ARG A 83 -2.75 -4.13 -28.73
CA ARG A 83 -3.47 -3.01 -28.12
C ARG A 83 -3.48 -3.11 -26.60
N THR A 84 -3.87 -2.03 -25.94
CA THR A 84 -4.12 -2.01 -24.48
C THR A 84 -4.99 -3.17 -24.05
N GLY A 85 -4.58 -3.86 -22.97
CA GLY A 85 -5.25 -5.05 -22.43
C GLY A 85 -4.77 -6.38 -23.00
N ALA A 86 -4.04 -6.41 -24.13
CA ALA A 86 -3.49 -7.63 -24.71
C ALA A 86 -2.40 -8.24 -23.80
N THR A 87 -2.37 -9.59 -23.75
CA THR A 87 -1.30 -10.33 -23.09
C THR A 87 -0.20 -10.60 -24.10
N VAL A 88 1.05 -10.33 -23.71
CA VAL A 88 2.23 -10.50 -24.57
C VAL A 88 3.29 -11.36 -23.90
N LYS A 89 4.09 -12.03 -24.72
CA LYS A 89 5.26 -12.81 -24.29
C LYS A 89 6.54 -12.04 -24.58
N LYS A 90 7.59 -12.28 -23.80
CA LYS A 90 8.93 -11.76 -24.08
C LYS A 90 9.37 -12.13 -25.50
N GLY A 91 9.81 -11.13 -26.27
CA GLY A 91 10.22 -11.28 -27.67
C GLY A 91 9.06 -11.21 -28.68
N GLU A 92 7.83 -10.96 -28.25
CA GLU A 92 6.68 -10.77 -29.13
C GLU A 92 6.75 -9.39 -29.81
N LEU A 93 6.46 -9.33 -31.11
CA LEU A 93 6.47 -8.11 -31.91
C LEU A 93 5.25 -7.26 -31.58
N LEU A 94 5.51 -6.02 -31.13
CA LEU A 94 4.47 -5.09 -30.69
C LEU A 94 4.09 -4.07 -31.77
N ALA A 95 5.12 -3.49 -32.42
CA ALA A 95 4.96 -2.46 -33.45
C ALA A 95 6.12 -2.48 -34.45
N GLU A 96 5.90 -1.90 -35.60
CA GLU A 96 6.94 -1.66 -36.62
C GLU A 96 7.02 -0.18 -36.96
N LEU A 97 8.25 0.32 -37.05
CA LEU A 97 8.58 1.62 -37.63
C LEU A 97 8.90 1.46 -39.11
N GLU A 98 8.88 2.57 -39.86
CA GLU A 98 9.30 2.60 -41.26
C GLU A 98 10.76 2.21 -41.39
N SER A 99 11.04 1.11 -42.09
CA SER A 99 12.35 0.47 -42.18
C SER A 99 13.10 0.77 -43.47
N LYS A 100 12.48 1.52 -44.40
CA LYS A 100 13.02 1.69 -45.77
C LYS A 100 14.40 2.31 -45.78
N ASP A 101 14.59 3.41 -45.08
CA ASP A 101 15.86 4.15 -45.05
C ASP A 101 16.95 3.34 -44.33
N TYR A 102 16.62 2.66 -43.25
CA TYR A 102 17.53 1.77 -42.52
C TYR A 102 17.98 0.57 -43.37
N ARG A 103 17.09 0.04 -44.22
CA ARG A 103 17.41 -1.03 -45.15
C ARG A 103 18.39 -0.53 -46.25
N PHE A 104 18.19 0.69 -46.73
CA PHE A 104 19.11 1.30 -47.68
C PHE A 104 20.50 1.53 -47.07
N GLN A 105 20.57 1.97 -45.80
CA GLN A 105 21.84 2.12 -45.10
C GLN A 105 22.57 0.78 -44.94
N LEU A 106 21.86 -0.30 -44.61
CA LEU A 106 22.43 -1.64 -44.52
C LEU A 106 22.97 -2.09 -45.88
N ASN A 107 22.15 -1.94 -46.95
CA ASN A 107 22.59 -2.34 -48.31
C ASN A 107 23.84 -1.56 -48.78
N LEU A 108 23.93 -0.26 -48.42
CA LEU A 108 25.11 0.55 -48.73
C LEU A 108 26.34 0.04 -47.97
N ALA A 109 26.23 -0.25 -46.69
CA ALA A 109 27.33 -0.81 -45.89
C ALA A 109 27.79 -2.19 -46.41
N GLU A 110 26.86 -3.04 -46.82
CA GLU A 110 27.17 -4.32 -47.43
C GLU A 110 27.89 -4.19 -48.79
N ALA A 111 27.50 -3.19 -49.60
CA ALA A 111 28.18 -2.89 -50.86
C ALA A 111 29.64 -2.45 -50.63
N GLU A 112 29.85 -1.65 -49.58
CA GLU A 112 31.21 -1.21 -49.19
C GLU A 112 32.12 -2.38 -48.78
N ILE A 113 31.57 -3.33 -47.99
CA ILE A 113 32.29 -4.56 -47.63
C ILE A 113 32.68 -5.34 -48.91
N ARG A 114 31.73 -5.52 -49.85
CA ARG A 114 32.05 -6.21 -51.11
C ARG A 114 33.18 -5.51 -51.89
N ARG A 115 33.12 -4.18 -51.97
CA ARG A 115 34.18 -3.37 -52.64
C ARG A 115 35.55 -3.57 -51.99
N LEU A 116 35.63 -3.45 -50.64
CA LEU A 116 36.88 -3.58 -49.90
C LEU A 116 37.40 -5.03 -49.90
N THR A 117 36.54 -6.04 -49.88
CA THR A 117 36.93 -7.45 -50.01
C THR A 117 37.65 -7.69 -51.32
N VAL A 118 37.09 -7.22 -52.45
CA VAL A 118 37.74 -7.36 -53.77
C VAL A 118 39.08 -6.63 -53.81
N ARG A 119 39.17 -5.44 -53.21
CA ARG A 119 40.45 -4.70 -53.15
C ARG A 119 41.49 -5.43 -52.33
N LEU A 120 41.13 -5.96 -51.16
CA LEU A 120 42.03 -6.74 -50.31
C LEU A 120 42.50 -8.02 -51.00
N GLU A 121 41.60 -8.74 -51.70
CA GLU A 121 41.99 -9.91 -52.50
C GLU A 121 43.01 -9.57 -53.59
N ASN A 122 42.80 -8.44 -54.29
CA ASN A 122 43.76 -7.98 -55.30
C ASN A 122 45.09 -7.61 -54.65
N GLN A 123 45.12 -6.91 -53.54
CA GLN A 123 46.34 -6.55 -52.82
C GLN A 123 47.08 -7.79 -52.31
N ASN A 124 46.36 -8.82 -51.82
CA ASN A 124 46.95 -10.11 -51.47
C ASN A 124 47.67 -10.75 -52.68
N LYS A 125 47.06 -10.74 -53.88
CA LYS A 125 47.71 -11.26 -55.11
C LYS A 125 48.95 -10.46 -55.48
N VAL A 126 48.90 -9.10 -55.24
CA VAL A 126 50.07 -8.23 -55.44
C VAL A 126 51.17 -8.60 -54.46
N LEU A 127 50.84 -8.76 -53.17
CA LEU A 127 51.85 -9.16 -52.16
C LEU A 127 52.50 -10.51 -52.46
N GLU A 128 51.71 -11.53 -52.80
CA GLU A 128 52.25 -12.88 -53.12
C GLU A 128 53.17 -12.86 -54.37
N ARG A 129 52.82 -12.13 -55.42
CA ARG A 129 53.72 -11.96 -56.57
C ARG A 129 55.00 -11.24 -56.18
N ASN A 130 54.99 -10.22 -55.38
CA ASN A 130 56.14 -9.45 -54.96
C ASN A 130 57.04 -10.23 -53.98
N LYS A 131 56.50 -11.10 -53.13
CA LYS A 131 57.27 -12.02 -52.31
C LYS A 131 58.23 -12.90 -53.20
N ALA A 132 57.68 -13.49 -54.26
CA ALA A 132 58.48 -14.30 -55.18
C ALA A 132 59.58 -13.48 -55.87
N LEU A 133 59.34 -12.17 -56.14
CA LEU A 133 60.36 -11.29 -56.76
C LEU A 133 61.46 -10.87 -55.78
N VAL A 134 61.16 -10.72 -54.48
CA VAL A 134 62.20 -10.45 -53.45
C VAL A 134 63.13 -11.67 -53.29
N GLU A 135 62.58 -12.89 -53.27
CA GLU A 135 63.39 -14.16 -53.23
C GLU A 135 64.38 -14.27 -54.38
N GLN A 136 64.04 -13.67 -55.54
CA GLN A 136 64.88 -13.59 -56.68
C GLN A 136 65.77 -12.34 -56.77
N ASN A 137 65.75 -11.48 -55.72
CA ASN A 137 66.49 -10.21 -55.67
C ASN A 137 66.08 -9.16 -56.72
N PHE A 138 64.89 -9.26 -57.32
CA PHE A 138 64.39 -8.28 -58.29
C PHE A 138 63.82 -7.03 -57.69
N ILE A 139 63.37 -7.07 -56.42
CA ILE A 139 62.88 -5.89 -55.66
C ILE A 139 63.48 -5.89 -54.25
N SER A 140 63.53 -4.74 -53.61
CA SER A 140 64.04 -4.57 -52.24
C SER A 140 63.09 -5.06 -51.21
N SER A 141 63.57 -5.49 -50.02
CA SER A 141 62.75 -5.83 -48.84
C SER A 141 61.89 -4.68 -48.41
N ASN A 142 62.39 -3.46 -48.48
CA ASN A 142 61.61 -2.25 -48.11
C ASN A 142 60.37 -2.03 -49.02
N ALA A 143 60.50 -2.42 -50.33
CA ALA A 143 59.35 -2.35 -51.23
C ALA A 143 58.28 -3.39 -50.86
N LEU A 144 58.66 -4.58 -50.40
CA LEU A 144 57.78 -5.63 -49.93
C LEU A 144 57.06 -5.19 -48.60
N ASP A 145 57.81 -4.57 -47.67
CA ASP A 145 57.26 -4.06 -46.40
C ASP A 145 56.22 -3.00 -46.66
N ASN A 146 56.37 -2.09 -47.59
CA ASN A 146 55.37 -1.11 -48.00
C ASN A 146 54.09 -1.78 -48.55
N ILE A 147 54.25 -2.80 -49.47
CA ILE A 147 53.10 -3.55 -50.00
C ILE A 147 52.35 -4.31 -48.88
N SER A 148 53.10 -4.88 -47.94
CA SER A 148 52.53 -5.56 -46.77
C SER A 148 51.76 -4.57 -45.86
N SER A 149 52.30 -3.37 -45.66
CA SER A 149 51.65 -2.30 -44.89
C SER A 149 50.35 -1.84 -45.54
N GLU A 150 50.37 -1.64 -46.90
CA GLU A 150 49.16 -1.30 -47.65
C GLU A 150 48.08 -2.40 -47.54
N LYS A 151 48.48 -3.66 -47.61
CA LYS A 151 47.57 -4.81 -47.43
C LYS A 151 46.95 -4.77 -46.02
N ASN A 152 47.75 -4.52 -44.99
CA ASN A 152 47.26 -4.42 -43.61
C ASN A 152 46.30 -3.24 -43.42
N GLU A 153 46.59 -2.08 -44.03
CA GLU A 153 45.68 -0.95 -44.04
C GLU A 153 44.34 -1.31 -44.69
N MET A 154 44.35 -1.98 -45.84
CA MET A 154 43.12 -2.45 -46.50
C MET A 154 42.34 -3.45 -45.66
N PHE A 155 43.04 -4.31 -44.92
CA PHE A 155 42.40 -5.24 -43.97
C PHE A 155 41.68 -4.49 -42.86
N GLU A 156 42.35 -3.51 -42.25
CA GLU A 156 41.72 -2.69 -41.20
C GLU A 156 40.51 -1.87 -41.74
N MET A 157 40.60 -1.35 -42.96
CA MET A 157 39.46 -0.68 -43.62
C MET A 157 38.28 -1.64 -43.80
N LEU A 158 38.51 -2.90 -44.14
CA LEU A 158 37.45 -3.92 -44.24
C LEU A 158 36.81 -4.20 -42.89
N GLU A 159 37.61 -4.30 -41.84
CA GLU A 159 37.07 -4.50 -40.48
C GLU A 159 36.20 -3.32 -40.02
N ILE A 160 36.61 -2.08 -40.29
CA ILE A 160 35.80 -0.88 -40.04
C ILE A 160 34.47 -0.93 -40.84
N ALA A 161 34.52 -1.35 -42.11
CA ALA A 161 33.30 -1.48 -42.91
C ALA A 161 32.35 -2.58 -42.37
N LYS A 162 32.88 -3.68 -41.85
CA LYS A 162 32.08 -4.71 -41.18
C LYS A 162 31.40 -4.15 -39.92
N ALA A 163 32.12 -3.40 -39.10
CA ALA A 163 31.57 -2.75 -37.93
C ALA A 163 30.43 -1.78 -38.30
N ASN A 164 30.62 -0.99 -39.34
CA ASN A 164 29.59 -0.07 -39.86
C ASN A 164 28.34 -0.83 -40.36
N ARG A 165 28.51 -1.97 -41.02
CA ARG A 165 27.42 -2.86 -41.44
C ARG A 165 26.65 -3.36 -40.22
N ASP A 166 27.33 -3.78 -39.15
CA ASP A 166 26.69 -4.29 -37.94
C ASP A 166 25.87 -3.21 -37.23
N ILE A 167 26.33 -1.96 -37.22
CA ILE A 167 25.58 -0.80 -36.75
C ILE A 167 24.30 -0.61 -37.57
N ALA A 168 24.44 -0.62 -38.92
CA ALA A 168 23.28 -0.43 -39.81
C ALA A 168 22.28 -1.58 -39.67
N LYS A 169 22.73 -2.80 -39.49
CA LYS A 169 21.91 -3.98 -39.22
C LYS A 169 21.16 -3.86 -37.89
N SER A 170 21.84 -3.47 -36.83
CA SER A 170 21.22 -3.22 -35.50
C SER A 170 20.15 -2.15 -35.59
N ASN A 171 20.42 -1.05 -36.30
CA ASN A 171 19.43 0.00 -36.50
C ASN A 171 18.19 -0.48 -37.27
N LEU A 172 18.37 -1.32 -38.28
CA LEU A 172 17.26 -1.95 -38.99
C LEU A 172 16.45 -2.88 -38.07
N GLU A 173 17.13 -3.68 -37.25
CA GLU A 173 16.45 -4.57 -36.28
C GLU A 173 15.61 -3.75 -35.27
N LYS A 174 16.11 -2.59 -34.81
CA LYS A 174 15.42 -1.67 -33.90
C LYS A 174 14.16 -1.02 -34.48
N THR A 175 13.92 -1.14 -35.81
CA THR A 175 12.63 -0.74 -36.41
C THR A 175 11.48 -1.61 -35.94
N LYS A 176 11.77 -2.81 -35.41
CA LYS A 176 10.81 -3.74 -34.88
C LYS A 176 10.85 -3.67 -33.35
N ILE A 177 9.76 -3.27 -32.75
CA ILE A 177 9.67 -3.08 -31.31
C ILE A 177 9.09 -4.33 -30.67
N TYR A 178 9.86 -4.94 -29.76
CA TYR A 178 9.51 -6.19 -29.10
C TYR A 178 9.23 -6.02 -27.60
N ALA A 179 8.43 -6.95 -27.03
CA ALA A 179 8.18 -7.00 -25.62
C ALA A 179 9.45 -7.49 -24.85
N PRO A 180 9.97 -6.72 -23.87
CA PRO A 180 11.13 -7.15 -23.09
C PRO A 180 10.78 -8.18 -22.02
N ILE A 181 9.51 -8.27 -21.60
CA ILE A 181 9.01 -9.18 -20.58
C ILE A 181 7.68 -9.81 -20.98
N ASN A 182 7.27 -10.87 -20.26
CA ASN A 182 5.90 -11.37 -20.31
C ASN A 182 5.01 -10.47 -19.46
N GLY A 183 3.82 -10.09 -19.96
CA GLY A 183 2.90 -9.24 -19.22
C GLY A 183 1.64 -8.89 -20.00
N LYS A 184 0.94 -7.87 -19.52
CA LYS A 184 -0.19 -7.23 -20.23
C LYS A 184 0.19 -5.82 -20.65
N ILE A 185 -0.30 -5.39 -21.80
CA ILE A 185 -0.17 -4.00 -22.25
C ILE A 185 -1.07 -3.12 -21.38
N GLN A 186 -0.46 -2.30 -20.54
CA GLN A 186 -1.20 -1.33 -19.71
C GLN A 186 -1.59 -0.12 -20.54
N LYS A 187 -0.65 0.36 -21.37
CA LYS A 187 -0.87 1.53 -22.21
C LYS A 187 -0.12 1.38 -23.53
N GLN A 188 -0.82 1.67 -24.62
CA GLN A 188 -0.26 1.91 -25.93
C GLN A 188 -0.21 3.42 -26.12
N LEU A 189 0.95 3.99 -26.42
CA LEU A 189 1.14 5.44 -26.52
C LEU A 189 0.95 5.95 -27.96
N PRO A 190 1.59 5.34 -29.00
CA PRO A 190 1.48 5.83 -30.37
C PRO A 190 0.37 5.16 -31.17
N SER A 191 -0.07 5.86 -32.21
CA SER A 191 -0.94 5.37 -33.27
C SER A 191 -0.18 5.13 -34.57
N ILE A 192 -0.78 4.36 -35.49
CA ILE A 192 -0.22 4.23 -36.85
C ILE A 192 -0.18 5.61 -37.51
N GLY A 193 0.96 5.99 -38.04
CA GLY A 193 1.20 7.26 -38.67
C GLY A 193 1.97 8.25 -37.82
N ASP A 194 2.05 8.04 -36.50
CA ASP A 194 2.82 8.90 -35.59
C ASP A 194 4.31 8.78 -35.87
N PHE A 195 5.04 9.87 -35.68
CA PHE A 195 6.49 9.89 -35.78
C PHE A 195 7.10 9.84 -34.38
N LEU A 196 7.91 8.85 -34.11
CA LEU A 196 8.62 8.65 -32.84
C LEU A 196 10.06 9.14 -32.95
N LYS A 197 10.54 9.75 -31.88
CA LYS A 197 11.95 10.07 -31.66
C LYS A 197 12.56 9.02 -30.74
N ILE A 198 13.89 8.95 -30.74
CA ILE A 198 14.63 8.11 -29.79
C ILE A 198 14.26 8.50 -28.37
N GLY A 199 13.88 7.51 -27.56
CA GLY A 199 13.44 7.70 -26.17
C GLY A 199 11.93 7.87 -25.98
N ASP A 200 11.16 8.09 -27.04
CA ASP A 200 9.71 8.20 -26.92
C ASP A 200 9.13 6.84 -26.47
N GLY A 201 8.27 6.88 -25.44
CA GLY A 201 7.56 5.72 -24.95
C GLY A 201 6.61 5.16 -26.01
N VAL A 202 6.59 3.85 -26.17
CA VAL A 202 5.71 3.14 -27.13
C VAL A 202 4.67 2.32 -26.41
N TYR A 203 5.09 1.48 -25.47
CA TYR A 203 4.22 0.62 -24.68
C TYR A 203 4.63 0.64 -23.21
N GLN A 204 3.64 0.58 -22.33
CA GLN A 204 3.85 0.25 -20.94
C GLN A 204 3.34 -1.18 -20.70
N ILE A 205 4.23 -2.06 -20.23
CA ILE A 205 3.92 -3.47 -20.00
C ILE A 205 3.96 -3.72 -18.50
N ILE A 206 2.94 -4.41 -17.99
CA ILE A 206 2.82 -4.72 -16.57
C ILE A 206 2.85 -6.23 -16.34
N ASN A 207 3.63 -6.67 -15.36
CA ASN A 207 3.64 -8.06 -14.97
C ASN A 207 2.75 -8.28 -13.74
N ASN A 208 1.58 -8.89 -13.94
CA ASN A 208 0.61 -9.15 -12.87
C ASN A 208 0.97 -10.35 -11.98
N LYS A 209 2.00 -11.12 -12.30
CA LYS A 209 2.38 -12.30 -11.50
C LYS A 209 3.24 -11.96 -10.29
N LYS A 210 3.97 -10.85 -10.36
CA LYS A 210 4.81 -10.35 -9.28
C LYS A 210 4.43 -8.90 -9.01
N VAL A 211 3.72 -8.69 -7.93
CA VAL A 211 3.28 -7.36 -7.53
C VAL A 211 3.74 -7.06 -6.11
N ARG A 212 3.78 -5.79 -5.76
CA ARG A 212 4.17 -5.30 -4.44
C ARG A 212 3.09 -4.39 -3.88
N ALA A 213 2.80 -4.55 -2.61
CA ALA A 213 2.02 -3.61 -1.84
C ALA A 213 2.94 -2.48 -1.36
N HIS A 214 2.61 -1.25 -1.68
CA HIS A 214 3.24 -0.03 -1.20
C HIS A 214 2.29 0.64 -0.23
N ILE A 215 2.63 0.66 1.05
CA ILE A 215 1.74 1.08 2.12
C ILE A 215 2.44 2.13 2.98
N PRO A 216 1.95 3.38 2.98
CA PRO A 216 2.51 4.44 3.80
C PRO A 216 2.09 4.28 5.26
N TYR A 217 3.04 4.25 6.18
CA TYR A 217 2.80 4.30 7.62
C TYR A 217 3.35 5.58 8.23
N PRO A 218 2.76 6.09 9.33
CA PRO A 218 3.26 7.28 10.01
C PRO A 218 4.73 7.18 10.38
N GLU A 219 5.48 8.28 10.23
CA GLU A 219 6.94 8.33 10.51
C GLU A 219 7.31 7.89 11.92
N GLN A 220 6.40 8.10 12.89
CA GLN A 220 6.60 7.71 14.30
C GLN A 220 6.80 6.19 14.47
N LEU A 221 6.31 5.40 13.52
CA LEU A 221 6.44 3.94 13.52
C LEU A 221 7.70 3.44 12.81
N ALA A 222 8.48 4.32 12.19
CA ALA A 222 9.65 3.96 11.41
C ALA A 222 10.67 3.10 12.20
N ASN A 223 10.84 3.40 13.50
CA ASN A 223 11.75 2.65 14.37
C ASN A 223 11.17 1.28 14.81
N LYS A 224 9.85 1.13 14.80
CA LYS A 224 9.16 -0.12 15.19
C LYS A 224 9.03 -1.09 14.02
N ILE A 225 8.90 -0.60 12.80
CA ILE A 225 8.70 -1.41 11.59
C ILE A 225 10.06 -1.85 11.06
N LYS A 226 10.22 -3.16 10.81
CA LYS A 226 11.47 -3.73 10.29
C LYS A 226 11.19 -4.68 9.14
N PRO A 227 12.10 -4.81 8.15
CA PRO A 227 12.06 -5.87 7.17
C PRO A 227 11.97 -7.25 7.83
N GLY A 228 11.19 -8.15 7.23
CA GLY A 228 10.94 -9.49 7.73
C GLY A 228 9.74 -9.63 8.69
N MET A 229 9.19 -8.52 9.21
CA MET A 229 7.95 -8.55 9.99
C MET A 229 6.77 -9.00 9.14
N ASP A 230 5.81 -9.66 9.76
CA ASP A 230 4.58 -10.08 9.11
C ASP A 230 3.62 -8.89 8.95
N ILE A 231 3.02 -8.83 7.78
CA ILE A 231 1.98 -7.85 7.44
C ILE A 231 0.77 -8.59 6.86
N GLN A 232 -0.40 -8.30 7.38
CA GLN A 232 -1.65 -8.78 6.84
C GLN A 232 -2.13 -7.83 5.76
N LEU A 233 -2.34 -8.35 4.56
CA LEU A 233 -2.78 -7.58 3.41
C LEU A 233 -4.20 -7.99 3.04
N SER A 234 -5.09 -7.04 2.88
CA SER A 234 -6.45 -7.25 2.39
C SER A 234 -6.78 -6.31 1.25
N SER A 235 -7.53 -6.80 0.27
CA SER A 235 -7.95 -6.01 -0.88
C SER A 235 -9.44 -6.23 -1.14
N ALA A 236 -10.16 -5.16 -1.39
CA ALA A 236 -11.60 -5.22 -1.73
C ALA A 236 -11.88 -6.00 -3.02
N ILE A 237 -10.93 -6.00 -3.97
CA ILE A 237 -11.08 -6.70 -5.25
C ILE A 237 -10.86 -8.21 -5.07
N SER A 238 -9.86 -8.61 -4.30
CA SER A 238 -9.54 -10.03 -4.09
C SER A 238 -10.46 -10.71 -3.09
N GLN A 239 -11.15 -9.94 -2.22
CA GLN A 239 -11.98 -10.41 -1.09
C GLN A 239 -11.22 -11.40 -0.20
N SER A 240 -9.90 -11.36 -0.22
CA SER A 240 -9.04 -12.26 0.54
C SER A 240 -8.07 -11.46 1.40
N THR A 241 -7.76 -12.02 2.55
CA THR A 241 -6.67 -11.53 3.41
C THR A 241 -5.52 -12.52 3.32
N ILE A 242 -4.33 -12.01 3.09
CA ILE A 242 -3.11 -12.81 3.03
C ILE A 242 -2.11 -12.27 4.06
N THR A 243 -1.25 -13.14 4.56
CA THR A 243 -0.09 -12.74 5.34
C THR A 243 1.13 -12.77 4.45
N SER A 244 1.83 -11.65 4.39
CA SER A 244 3.10 -11.52 3.70
C SER A 244 4.16 -10.97 4.66
N LYS A 245 5.40 -10.88 4.18
CA LYS A 245 6.50 -10.26 4.93
C LYS A 245 6.83 -8.91 4.34
N ILE A 246 7.19 -7.98 5.22
CA ILE A 246 7.77 -6.70 4.81
C ILE A 246 9.11 -7.00 4.14
N ALA A 247 9.20 -6.73 2.84
CA ALA A 247 10.40 -6.96 2.05
C ALA A 247 11.42 -5.85 2.29
N GLU A 248 10.98 -4.60 2.24
CA GLU A 248 11.83 -3.43 2.39
C GLU A 248 11.04 -2.20 2.89
N LEU A 249 11.77 -1.24 3.42
CA LEU A 249 11.28 0.09 3.75
C LEU A 249 11.98 1.08 2.82
N LYS A 250 11.24 2.04 2.26
CA LYS A 250 11.94 3.11 1.54
C LYS A 250 12.81 3.90 2.52
N PRO A 251 14.06 4.22 2.14
CA PRO A 251 15.00 4.89 3.02
C PRO A 251 14.63 6.36 3.30
N SER A 252 13.71 6.93 2.55
CA SER A 252 13.27 8.32 2.69
C SER A 252 11.81 8.42 3.12
N ILE A 253 11.56 9.30 4.09
CA ILE A 253 10.20 9.67 4.48
C ILE A 253 9.66 10.66 3.44
N SER A 254 8.45 10.44 2.98
CA SER A 254 7.78 11.39 2.08
C SER A 254 7.51 12.71 2.78
N GLN A 255 8.01 13.80 2.22
CA GLN A 255 7.81 15.15 2.77
C GLN A 255 6.34 15.59 2.75
N GLU A 256 5.57 15.10 1.77
CA GLU A 256 4.16 15.45 1.61
C GLU A 256 3.27 14.73 2.62
N SER A 257 3.50 13.44 2.84
CA SER A 257 2.65 12.60 3.70
C SER A 257 3.22 12.34 5.08
N ARG A 258 4.49 12.68 5.35
CA ARG A 258 5.25 12.31 6.56
C ARG A 258 5.09 10.83 6.90
N ALA A 259 5.19 10.00 5.88
CA ALA A 259 5.01 8.57 5.99
C ALA A 259 6.23 7.82 5.45
N ILE A 260 6.51 6.69 6.09
CA ILE A 260 7.45 5.70 5.59
C ILE A 260 6.71 4.71 4.69
N ASP A 261 7.20 4.49 3.48
CA ASP A 261 6.59 3.54 2.53
C ASP A 261 7.11 2.13 2.82
N VAL A 262 6.22 1.29 3.32
CA VAL A 262 6.46 -0.13 3.62
C VAL A 262 6.11 -0.95 2.38
N ILE A 263 7.03 -1.80 1.96
CA ILE A 263 6.88 -2.61 0.75
C ILE A 263 6.80 -4.08 1.13
N ALA A 264 5.73 -4.74 0.70
CA ALA A 264 5.52 -6.17 0.88
C ALA A 264 5.31 -6.87 -0.46
N ASP A 265 5.95 -8.03 -0.64
CA ASP A 265 5.85 -8.81 -1.87
C ASP A 265 4.56 -9.63 -1.90
N ILE A 266 3.89 -9.64 -3.06
CA ILE A 266 2.71 -10.45 -3.33
C ILE A 266 3.01 -11.26 -4.60
N SER A 267 3.00 -12.59 -4.49
CA SER A 267 3.37 -13.46 -5.60
C SER A 267 2.24 -14.42 -5.95
N ASN A 268 1.97 -14.57 -7.25
CA ASN A 268 1.11 -15.60 -7.86
C ASN A 268 -0.33 -15.69 -7.30
N LEU A 269 -0.90 -14.58 -6.83
CA LEU A 269 -2.28 -14.57 -6.33
C LEU A 269 -3.23 -13.96 -7.37
N PRO A 270 -4.35 -14.64 -7.67
CA PRO A 270 -5.37 -14.07 -8.55
C PRO A 270 -6.02 -12.83 -7.91
N ASN A 271 -6.46 -11.91 -8.75
CA ASN A 271 -7.18 -10.69 -8.36
C ASN A 271 -6.38 -9.63 -7.55
N TRP A 272 -5.07 -9.79 -7.41
CA TRP A 272 -4.18 -8.76 -6.85
C TRP A 272 -3.58 -7.94 -8.01
N GLN A 273 -4.35 -6.96 -8.49
CA GLN A 273 -3.97 -6.22 -9.70
C GLN A 273 -3.21 -4.94 -9.36
N PRO A 274 -2.14 -4.62 -10.10
CA PRO A 274 -1.49 -3.32 -10.01
C PRO A 274 -2.48 -2.17 -10.22
N GLY A 275 -2.32 -1.11 -9.42
CA GLY A 275 -3.26 0.02 -9.38
C GLY A 275 -4.41 -0.13 -8.40
N SER A 276 -4.67 -1.33 -7.87
CA SER A 276 -5.72 -1.51 -6.86
C SER A 276 -5.25 -1.10 -5.46
N THR A 277 -6.23 -0.74 -4.63
CA THR A 277 -6.02 -0.41 -3.23
C THR A 277 -5.80 -1.67 -2.41
N VAL A 278 -4.89 -1.59 -1.46
CA VAL A 278 -4.60 -2.64 -0.47
C VAL A 278 -4.58 -2.03 0.92
N ASN A 279 -5.17 -2.73 1.88
CA ASN A 279 -5.07 -2.40 3.29
C ASN A 279 -4.02 -3.29 3.94
N GLY A 280 -3.02 -2.72 4.60
CA GLY A 280 -1.98 -3.44 5.31
C GLY A 280 -2.12 -3.24 6.81
N THR A 281 -2.08 -4.34 7.57
CA THR A 281 -2.12 -4.32 9.02
C THR A 281 -0.87 -4.97 9.57
N ILE A 282 -0.08 -4.23 10.33
CA ILE A 282 1.11 -4.71 11.03
C ILE A 282 0.73 -4.93 12.49
N ILE A 283 1.03 -6.09 13.02
CA ILE A 283 0.82 -6.44 14.42
C ILE A 283 2.18 -6.37 15.12
N PHE A 284 2.34 -5.42 16.03
CA PHE A 284 3.59 -5.21 16.77
C PHE A 284 3.70 -6.14 17.99
N SER A 285 2.59 -6.33 18.69
CA SER A 285 2.52 -7.22 19.84
C SER A 285 1.12 -7.82 19.98
N SER A 286 1.05 -9.00 20.58
CA SER A 286 -0.21 -9.63 20.99
C SER A 286 -0.05 -10.09 22.44
N LYS A 287 -0.96 -9.65 23.31
CA LYS A 287 -0.95 -9.98 24.73
C LYS A 287 -2.33 -10.45 25.16
N LYS A 288 -2.37 -11.56 25.90
CA LYS A 288 -3.58 -11.96 26.60
C LYS A 288 -3.69 -11.15 27.89
N ASN A 289 -4.77 -10.41 28.01
CA ASN A 289 -5.07 -9.62 29.20
C ASN A 289 -6.57 -9.63 29.50
N ILE A 290 -6.93 -9.17 30.67
CA ILE A 290 -8.33 -9.02 31.07
C ILE A 290 -9.04 -8.08 30.12
N GLY A 291 -10.13 -8.54 29.53
CA GLY A 291 -11.00 -7.75 28.65
C GLY A 291 -12.41 -7.63 29.21
N VAL A 292 -12.92 -6.41 29.23
CA VAL A 292 -14.31 -6.12 29.62
C VAL A 292 -15.03 -5.39 28.50
N PRO A 293 -16.35 -5.59 28.31
CA PRO A 293 -17.13 -4.81 27.38
C PRO A 293 -16.99 -3.30 27.68
N GLU A 294 -16.86 -2.47 26.66
CA GLU A 294 -16.70 -1.02 26.82
C GLU A 294 -17.85 -0.41 27.67
N GLN A 295 -19.05 -0.94 27.54
CA GLN A 295 -20.23 -0.51 28.29
C GLN A 295 -20.14 -0.74 29.82
N SER A 296 -19.23 -1.66 30.26
CA SER A 296 -18.99 -1.94 31.68
C SER A 296 -18.18 -0.86 32.37
N ILE A 297 -17.52 0.04 31.61
CA ILE A 297 -16.63 1.05 32.15
C ILE A 297 -17.40 2.35 32.33
N VAL A 298 -17.41 2.84 33.56
CA VAL A 298 -18.10 4.07 33.92
C VAL A 298 -17.12 5.11 34.42
N GLN A 299 -17.21 6.33 33.90
CA GLN A 299 -16.40 7.45 34.39
C GLN A 299 -16.99 7.99 35.66
N ARG A 300 -16.19 8.06 36.74
CA ARG A 300 -16.57 8.64 38.04
C ARG A 300 -15.53 9.70 38.45
N PRO A 301 -15.83 10.56 39.45
CA PRO A 301 -14.85 11.54 39.92
C PRO A 301 -13.53 10.92 40.42
N ILE A 302 -13.57 9.69 40.91
CA ILE A 302 -12.39 8.91 41.37
C ILE A 302 -11.64 8.24 40.24
N GLY A 303 -12.12 8.29 38.99
CA GLY A 303 -11.53 7.63 37.81
C GLY A 303 -12.52 6.75 37.07
N LYS A 304 -11.97 5.90 36.17
CA LYS A 304 -12.74 4.86 35.50
C LYS A 304 -13.00 3.72 36.47
N VAL A 305 -14.23 3.27 36.57
CA VAL A 305 -14.65 2.18 37.47
C VAL A 305 -15.40 1.09 36.72
N VAL A 306 -15.23 -0.15 37.17
CA VAL A 306 -16.05 -1.29 36.81
C VAL A 306 -16.75 -1.80 38.05
N TYR A 307 -18.06 -2.09 37.95
CA TYR A 307 -18.84 -2.58 39.06
C TYR A 307 -18.78 -4.12 39.09
N VAL A 308 -18.11 -4.68 40.11
CA VAL A 308 -18.05 -6.12 40.37
C VAL A 308 -19.32 -6.51 41.17
N VAL A 309 -20.00 -7.56 40.73
CA VAL A 309 -21.24 -8.06 41.31
C VAL A 309 -20.97 -9.24 42.20
N THR A 310 -21.27 -9.12 43.51
CA THR A 310 -21.13 -10.20 44.47
C THR A 310 -22.39 -10.26 45.32
N ASN A 311 -23.06 -11.41 45.43
CA ASN A 311 -24.26 -11.62 46.27
C ASN A 311 -25.38 -10.56 46.03
N LYS A 312 -25.63 -10.23 44.72
CA LYS A 312 -26.59 -9.19 44.30
C LYS A 312 -26.26 -7.78 44.78
N LYS A 313 -25.08 -7.51 45.22
CA LYS A 313 -24.54 -6.20 45.50
C LYS A 313 -23.44 -5.86 44.54
N VAL A 314 -23.29 -4.56 44.25
CA VAL A 314 -22.21 -4.07 43.36
C VAL A 314 -21.17 -3.33 44.18
N LYS A 315 -19.91 -3.55 43.82
CA LYS A 315 -18.75 -2.83 44.35
C LYS A 315 -18.03 -2.12 43.23
N ALA A 316 -17.80 -0.83 43.38
CA ALA A 316 -17.07 -0.03 42.42
C ALA A 316 -15.56 -0.28 42.57
N ASN A 317 -14.96 -0.89 41.60
CA ASN A 317 -13.49 -1.08 41.52
C ASN A 317 -12.91 -0.06 40.53
N VAL A 318 -11.96 0.77 40.99
CA VAL A 318 -11.20 1.66 40.11
C VAL A 318 -10.31 0.82 39.23
N VAL A 319 -10.35 1.07 37.93
CA VAL A 319 -9.59 0.30 36.94
C VAL A 319 -8.67 1.22 36.13
N GLU A 320 -7.53 0.66 35.76
CA GLU A 320 -6.64 1.26 34.79
C GLU A 320 -6.86 0.55 33.44
N THR A 321 -7.16 1.34 32.41
CA THR A 321 -7.52 0.81 31.08
C THR A 321 -6.36 0.91 30.12
N GLY A 322 -6.21 -0.10 29.26
CA GLY A 322 -5.27 -0.14 28.13
C GLY A 322 -5.96 0.07 26.79
N ILE A 323 -5.71 -0.85 25.86
CA ILE A 323 -6.20 -0.81 24.47
C ILE A 323 -7.70 -1.11 24.41
N THR A 324 -8.42 -0.42 23.52
CA THR A 324 -9.80 -0.77 23.16
C THR A 324 -9.82 -1.47 21.81
N GLN A 325 -10.39 -2.67 21.74
CA GLN A 325 -10.44 -3.47 20.52
C GLN A 325 -11.73 -4.30 20.45
N ASN A 326 -12.42 -4.27 19.32
CA ASN A 326 -13.62 -5.07 19.03
C ASN A 326 -14.73 -4.93 20.10
N GLY A 327 -14.93 -3.74 20.68
CA GLY A 327 -15.93 -3.47 21.72
C GLY A 327 -15.51 -3.92 23.13
N PHE A 328 -14.27 -4.39 23.31
CA PHE A 328 -13.66 -4.70 24.59
C PHE A 328 -12.54 -3.74 24.92
N VAL A 329 -12.42 -3.44 26.22
CA VAL A 329 -11.35 -2.61 26.76
C VAL A 329 -10.44 -3.48 27.61
N GLU A 330 -9.15 -3.37 27.37
CA GLU A 330 -8.11 -4.01 28.17
C GLU A 330 -8.07 -3.38 29.58
N ILE A 331 -8.00 -4.22 30.61
CA ILE A 331 -7.83 -3.77 31.98
C ILE A 331 -6.42 -4.17 32.44
N LEU A 332 -5.65 -3.15 32.81
CA LEU A 332 -4.29 -3.31 33.28
C LEU A 332 -4.23 -3.62 34.79
N SER A 333 -5.17 -3.05 35.56
CA SER A 333 -5.31 -3.26 37.00
C SER A 333 -6.72 -2.98 37.49
N GLY A 334 -7.11 -3.53 38.66
CA GLY A 334 -8.34 -3.22 39.39
C GLY A 334 -9.40 -4.30 39.43
N ILE A 335 -9.36 -5.32 38.55
CA ILE A 335 -10.23 -6.50 38.55
C ILE A 335 -9.47 -7.78 38.26
N GLN A 336 -10.06 -8.94 38.56
CA GLN A 336 -9.46 -10.25 38.36
C GLN A 336 -10.24 -11.08 37.33
N GLU A 337 -9.56 -12.09 36.78
CA GLU A 337 -10.20 -13.05 35.91
C GLU A 337 -11.32 -13.81 36.63
N ASN A 338 -12.39 -14.13 35.93
CA ASN A 338 -13.59 -14.84 36.42
C ASN A 338 -14.50 -14.01 37.36
N GLU A 339 -14.20 -12.77 37.69
CA GLU A 339 -15.15 -11.87 38.37
C GLU A 339 -16.38 -11.63 37.51
N ILE A 340 -17.53 -11.42 38.13
CA ILE A 340 -18.78 -11.07 37.48
C ILE A 340 -18.92 -9.55 37.53
N ILE A 341 -19.09 -8.92 36.40
CA ILE A 341 -19.20 -7.46 36.29
C ILE A 341 -20.54 -7.03 35.68
N ALA A 342 -20.99 -5.85 36.02
CA ALA A 342 -22.16 -5.22 35.41
C ALA A 342 -21.82 -4.68 34.03
N VAL A 343 -22.71 -4.86 33.04
CA VAL A 343 -22.60 -4.35 31.70
C VAL A 343 -23.69 -3.31 31.44
N ASP A 344 -24.89 -3.74 31.07
CA ASP A 344 -25.99 -2.81 30.90
C ASP A 344 -26.48 -2.30 32.27
N GLY A 345 -26.78 -1.02 32.34
CA GLY A 345 -27.18 -0.38 33.59
C GLY A 345 -26.02 0.05 34.49
N ALA A 346 -24.77 -0.27 34.15
CA ALA A 346 -23.60 0.08 34.95
C ALA A 346 -23.48 1.59 35.22
N ALA A 347 -23.92 2.45 34.30
CA ALA A 347 -23.89 3.90 34.45
C ALA A 347 -24.78 4.42 35.61
N PHE A 348 -25.79 3.68 36.00
CA PHE A 348 -26.73 4.05 37.06
C PHE A 348 -26.36 3.49 38.43
N LEU A 349 -25.31 2.70 38.53
CA LEU A 349 -24.88 2.06 39.76
C LEU A 349 -24.11 3.01 40.67
N THR A 350 -24.26 2.80 41.97
CA THR A 350 -23.43 3.38 43.03
C THR A 350 -22.90 2.26 43.89
N ASP A 351 -21.83 2.52 44.65
CA ASP A 351 -21.22 1.52 45.51
C ASP A 351 -22.23 0.96 46.53
N ASP A 352 -22.12 -0.33 46.86
CA ASP A 352 -22.99 -1.10 47.79
C ASP A 352 -24.48 -1.20 47.39
N LEU A 353 -24.87 -0.79 46.18
CA LEU A 353 -26.26 -0.87 45.74
C LEU A 353 -26.69 -2.33 45.50
N SER A 354 -27.92 -2.64 45.93
CA SER A 354 -28.54 -3.95 45.61
C SER A 354 -29.10 -3.92 44.17
N VAL A 355 -28.86 -4.99 43.41
CA VAL A 355 -29.26 -5.09 42.01
C VAL A 355 -30.00 -6.38 41.72
N SER A 356 -30.90 -6.33 40.77
CA SER A 356 -31.55 -7.51 40.19
C SER A 356 -30.88 -7.83 38.83
N ILE A 357 -30.36 -9.05 38.70
CA ILE A 357 -29.69 -9.50 37.48
C ILE A 357 -30.79 -9.92 36.50
N SER A 358 -30.88 -9.24 35.37
CA SER A 358 -31.65 -9.73 34.24
C SER A 358 -30.71 -10.61 33.39
N ASN A 359 -31.04 -11.89 33.22
CA ASN A 359 -30.32 -12.70 32.22
C ASN A 359 -30.56 -12.08 30.84
N PRO A 360 -29.54 -11.79 30.06
CA PRO A 360 -29.75 -11.42 28.66
C PRO A 360 -30.39 -12.61 27.92
N SER A 361 -31.49 -12.32 27.24
CA SER A 361 -32.16 -13.25 26.31
C SER A 361 -31.28 -13.61 25.12
#